data_b09242cf8583ae42bf0515f1bbb12884
#
_entry.id   b09242cf8583ae42bf0515f1bbb12884
#
_cell.length_a   1.000
_cell.length_b   1.000
_cell.length_c   1.000
_cell.angle_alpha   90.00
_cell.angle_beta   90.00
_cell.angle_gamma   90.00
#
_symmetry.space_group_name_H-M   'P 1'
#
loop_
_entity.id
_entity.type
_entity.pdbx_description
1 polymer ?
#
loop_
_entity_poly.entity_id
_entity_poly.type
_entity_poly.pdbx_seq_one_letter_code
_entity_poly.pdbx_strand_id
1 'polypeptide(L)'
;MNTEELHRIISESKGNESNICQISAIRCGETVYEDSWRGFKTEDPVNVNSVTKGVMAILTGIALDKGAIKRIDEKVMAFFPDYRVRRGEKTIYDVTVRHLLTMTAPYKGRSEPWKKVCTSSDWTKAALDFLGGRGGISGEFRYATLGIQILAGIIERATEEKCIDFANRTLFIPLGIPEHTIHGDSSKEDQFDFFMNKGPRKNEWYSDPQDTVTVGWGLCLSGRDLSKLGAMVLNEGIYAGKQIVSAEWIRQMLTPRLKLGERFGGMEYGYLWYKPYEDKEVYAAIGDSGNIIYVNKALDISVGITGTFKPRIFDRVEFIEKTVLPSIL
;
A
#
# COMPACT_ATOMS: atom_id res chain seq x y z
N MET A 1 26.43 9.83 13.23
CA MET A 1 26.60 8.69 12.28
C MET A 1 26.67 9.32 10.89
N ASN A 2 27.41 8.77 9.97
CA ASN A 2 27.46 9.30 8.58
C ASN A 2 26.97 8.24 7.58
N THR A 3 26.85 8.62 6.33
CA THR A 3 26.30 7.76 5.27
C THR A 3 27.17 6.52 4.98
N GLU A 4 28.50 6.62 5.13
CA GLU A 4 29.41 5.48 4.97
C GLU A 4 29.19 4.43 6.05
N GLU A 5 28.97 4.89 7.29
CA GLU A 5 28.68 4.00 8.41
C GLU A 5 27.30 3.33 8.25
N LEU A 6 26.29 4.05 7.75
CA LEU A 6 24.98 3.48 7.40
C LEU A 6 25.13 2.38 6.35
N HIS A 7 25.90 2.66 5.28
CA HIS A 7 26.18 1.67 4.24
C HIS A 7 26.81 0.40 4.83
N ARG A 8 27.82 0.56 5.71
CA ARG A 8 28.52 -0.55 6.36
C ARG A 8 27.59 -1.36 7.28
N ILE A 9 26.78 -0.68 8.12
CA ILE A 9 25.83 -1.34 9.02
C ILE A 9 24.91 -2.27 8.25
N ILE A 10 24.34 -1.81 7.14
CA ILE A 10 23.41 -2.61 6.33
C ILE A 10 24.15 -3.71 5.56
N SER A 11 25.35 -3.43 5.02
CA SER A 11 26.17 -4.41 4.29
C SER A 11 26.56 -5.60 5.17
N GLU A 12 26.95 -5.34 6.41
CA GLU A 12 27.44 -6.34 7.37
C GLU A 12 26.30 -6.98 8.18
N SER A 13 25.08 -6.42 8.11
CA SER A 13 23.96 -6.92 8.93
C SER A 13 23.62 -8.38 8.64
N LYS A 14 23.53 -9.15 9.70
CA LYS A 14 22.93 -10.51 9.74
C LYS A 14 21.58 -10.50 10.44
N GLY A 15 21.21 -9.36 11.02
CA GLY A 15 19.97 -9.10 11.74
C GLY A 15 18.79 -8.74 10.83
N ASN A 16 17.92 -7.90 11.36
CA ASN A 16 16.69 -7.48 10.66
C ASN A 16 16.97 -6.70 9.36
N GLU A 17 18.11 -6.00 9.26
CA GLU A 17 18.48 -5.17 8.11
C GLU A 17 19.09 -5.98 6.96
N SER A 18 19.38 -7.27 7.19
CA SER A 18 20.06 -8.14 6.20
C SER A 18 19.31 -8.37 4.89
N ASN A 19 18.06 -7.97 4.78
CA ASN A 19 17.26 -8.06 3.55
C ASN A 19 17.00 -6.71 2.88
N ILE A 20 17.50 -5.60 3.44
CA ILE A 20 17.34 -4.27 2.83
C ILE A 20 18.04 -4.27 1.47
N CYS A 21 17.30 -3.85 0.44
CA CYS A 21 17.78 -3.72 -0.93
C CYS A 21 18.14 -2.27 -1.27
N GLN A 22 17.32 -1.34 -0.80
CA GLN A 22 17.45 0.07 -1.15
C GLN A 22 16.95 0.97 -0.02
N ILE A 23 17.57 2.12 0.12
CA ILE A 23 17.05 3.26 0.89
C ILE A 23 17.15 4.50 0.01
N SER A 24 16.06 5.26 -0.06
CA SER A 24 16.04 6.58 -0.68
C SER A 24 15.33 7.56 0.26
N ALA A 25 15.88 8.78 0.38
CA ALA A 25 15.30 9.83 1.22
C ALA A 25 15.22 11.15 0.46
N ILE A 26 14.04 11.78 0.55
CA ILE A 26 13.77 13.12 0.02
C ILE A 26 13.47 14.04 1.19
N ARG A 27 14.18 15.16 1.29
CA ARG A 27 13.98 16.20 2.31
C ARG A 27 13.85 17.57 1.67
N CYS A 28 12.88 18.36 2.08
CA CYS A 28 12.63 19.71 1.52
C CYS A 28 12.54 19.67 -0.03
N GLY A 29 11.99 18.60 -0.60
CA GLY A 29 11.84 18.40 -2.04
C GLY A 29 13.09 17.86 -2.77
N GLU A 30 14.24 17.74 -2.09
CA GLU A 30 15.49 17.28 -2.70
C GLU A 30 15.88 15.87 -2.21
N THR A 31 16.46 15.07 -3.09
CA THR A 31 17.02 13.77 -2.70
C THR A 31 18.28 13.99 -1.88
N VAL A 32 18.24 13.62 -0.60
CA VAL A 32 19.36 13.78 0.34
C VAL A 32 20.16 12.50 0.54
N TYR A 33 19.58 11.36 0.19
CA TYR A 33 20.25 10.06 0.27
C TYR A 33 19.64 9.04 -0.67
N GLU A 34 20.49 8.28 -1.34
CA GLU A 34 20.13 7.06 -2.07
C GLU A 34 21.26 6.04 -1.96
N ASP A 35 20.92 4.80 -1.67
CA ASP A 35 21.88 3.70 -1.63
C ASP A 35 21.19 2.36 -1.88
N SER A 36 21.99 1.36 -2.27
CA SER A 36 21.50 0.01 -2.56
C SER A 36 22.49 -1.07 -2.16
N TRP A 37 21.96 -2.26 -1.88
CA TRP A 37 22.72 -3.41 -1.37
C TRP A 37 22.33 -4.69 -2.11
N ARG A 38 23.13 -5.75 -1.93
CA ARG A 38 22.85 -7.11 -2.40
C ARG A 38 22.68 -7.22 -3.91
N GLY A 39 23.44 -6.38 -4.66
CA GLY A 39 23.40 -6.37 -6.12
C GLY A 39 22.20 -5.67 -6.73
N PHE A 40 21.34 -5.03 -5.92
CA PHE A 40 20.29 -4.16 -6.43
C PHE A 40 20.87 -2.79 -6.82
N LYS A 41 20.24 -2.16 -7.80
CA LYS A 41 20.41 -0.73 -8.11
C LYS A 41 19.31 0.06 -7.43
N THR A 42 19.49 1.37 -7.26
CA THR A 42 18.52 2.26 -6.59
C THR A 42 17.18 2.38 -7.31
N GLU A 43 17.16 2.07 -8.61
CA GLU A 43 15.96 2.07 -9.46
C GLU A 43 15.31 0.70 -9.65
N ASP A 44 15.90 -0.39 -9.15
CA ASP A 44 15.35 -1.73 -9.35
C ASP A 44 14.04 -1.92 -8.59
N PRO A 45 12.91 -2.24 -9.25
CA PRO A 45 11.67 -2.49 -8.55
C PRO A 45 11.70 -3.83 -7.80
N VAL A 46 11.03 -3.87 -6.66
CA VAL A 46 10.75 -5.09 -5.90
C VAL A 46 9.28 -5.10 -5.49
N ASN A 47 8.71 -6.28 -5.26
CA ASN A 47 7.37 -6.37 -4.69
C ASN A 47 7.34 -5.72 -3.30
N VAL A 48 6.66 -4.59 -3.17
CA VAL A 48 6.60 -3.83 -1.92
C VAL A 48 5.56 -4.36 -0.93
N ASN A 49 5.01 -5.53 -1.22
CA ASN A 49 4.01 -6.18 -0.36
C ASN A 49 2.86 -5.23 0.01
N SER A 50 2.52 -5.14 1.29
CA SER A 50 1.37 -4.36 1.77
C SER A 50 1.52 -2.84 1.67
N VAL A 51 2.68 -2.30 1.27
CA VAL A 51 2.78 -0.88 0.86
C VAL A 51 1.81 -0.58 -0.29
N THR A 52 1.53 -1.56 -1.15
CA THR A 52 0.50 -1.49 -2.20
C THR A 52 -0.84 -0.94 -1.68
N LYS A 53 -1.23 -1.28 -0.46
CA LYS A 53 -2.47 -0.79 0.17
C LYS A 53 -2.47 0.74 0.34
N GLY A 54 -1.33 1.29 0.78
CA GLY A 54 -1.17 2.74 0.92
C GLY A 54 -1.27 3.48 -0.42
N VAL A 55 -0.74 2.86 -1.49
CA VAL A 55 -0.87 3.38 -2.86
C VAL A 55 -2.33 3.34 -3.33
N MET A 56 -3.06 2.26 -3.02
CA MET A 56 -4.49 2.16 -3.33
C MET A 56 -5.33 3.22 -2.59
N ALA A 57 -4.96 3.61 -1.37
CA ALA A 57 -5.62 4.73 -0.69
C ALA A 57 -5.41 6.06 -1.43
N ILE A 58 -4.20 6.30 -1.96
CA ILE A 58 -3.92 7.48 -2.80
C ILE A 58 -4.77 7.45 -4.07
N LEU A 59 -4.81 6.32 -4.78
CA LEU A 59 -5.62 6.16 -6.01
C LEU A 59 -7.12 6.34 -5.74
N THR A 60 -7.63 5.87 -4.60
CA THR A 60 -9.01 6.11 -4.18
C THR A 60 -9.28 7.60 -4.02
N GLY A 61 -8.34 8.35 -3.46
CA GLY A 61 -8.43 9.80 -3.34
C GLY A 61 -8.46 10.50 -4.70
N ILE A 62 -7.61 10.08 -5.61
CA ILE A 62 -7.61 10.63 -6.97
C ILE A 62 -8.95 10.35 -7.67
N ALA A 63 -9.54 9.16 -7.47
CA ALA A 63 -10.86 8.83 -8.01
C ALA A 63 -11.98 9.69 -7.40
N LEU A 64 -11.88 10.02 -6.11
CA LEU A 64 -12.78 10.98 -5.44
C LEU A 64 -12.62 12.40 -6.00
N ASP A 65 -11.39 12.89 -6.12
CA ASP A 65 -11.09 14.24 -6.65
C ASP A 65 -11.61 14.41 -8.09
N LYS A 66 -11.59 13.33 -8.88
CA LYS A 66 -12.13 13.32 -10.25
C LYS A 66 -13.65 13.11 -10.30
N GLY A 67 -14.30 12.89 -9.17
CA GLY A 67 -15.74 12.65 -9.08
C GLY A 67 -16.19 11.26 -9.58
N ALA A 68 -15.24 10.36 -9.89
CA ALA A 68 -15.54 8.98 -10.26
C ALA A 68 -16.14 8.21 -9.07
N ILE A 69 -15.59 8.40 -7.88
CA ILE A 69 -16.23 8.03 -6.61
C ILE A 69 -16.81 9.30 -6.01
N LYS A 70 -18.11 9.33 -5.74
CA LYS A 70 -18.80 10.57 -5.30
C LYS A 70 -18.48 10.95 -3.86
N ARG A 71 -18.31 9.95 -2.98
CA ARG A 71 -18.05 10.13 -1.55
C ARG A 71 -17.49 8.84 -0.92
N ILE A 72 -16.72 9.00 0.13
CA ILE A 72 -16.08 7.87 0.83
C ILE A 72 -17.11 6.90 1.49
N ASP A 73 -18.30 7.40 1.82
CA ASP A 73 -19.38 6.61 2.39
C ASP A 73 -20.30 5.97 1.34
N GLU A 74 -19.90 6.01 0.07
CA GLU A 74 -20.65 5.31 -0.99
C GLU A 74 -20.64 3.81 -0.74
N LYS A 75 -21.79 3.19 -0.94
CA LYS A 75 -21.95 1.75 -0.71
C LYS A 75 -21.16 0.95 -1.73
N VAL A 76 -20.41 -0.05 -1.28
CA VAL A 76 -19.66 -0.96 -2.17
C VAL A 76 -20.58 -1.54 -3.26
N MET A 77 -21.78 -1.94 -2.89
CA MET A 77 -22.72 -2.55 -3.82
C MET A 77 -23.25 -1.60 -4.91
N ALA A 78 -23.08 -0.29 -4.75
CA ALA A 78 -23.43 0.67 -5.83
C ALA A 78 -22.52 0.52 -7.06
N PHE A 79 -21.29 0.06 -6.86
CA PHE A 79 -20.32 -0.20 -7.94
C PHE A 79 -20.52 -1.58 -8.62
N PHE A 80 -21.29 -2.47 -8.01
CA PHE A 80 -21.49 -3.85 -8.49
C PHE A 80 -22.96 -4.21 -8.65
N PRO A 81 -23.73 -3.50 -9.50
CA PRO A 81 -25.18 -3.74 -9.67
C PRO A 81 -25.50 -5.11 -10.27
N ASP A 82 -24.55 -5.70 -10.98
CA ASP A 82 -24.62 -7.03 -11.61
C ASP A 82 -24.25 -8.18 -10.64
N TYR A 83 -23.69 -7.87 -9.46
CA TYR A 83 -23.33 -8.90 -8.49
C TYR A 83 -24.56 -9.45 -7.76
N ARG A 84 -24.73 -10.78 -7.84
CA ARG A 84 -25.86 -11.47 -7.17
C ARG A 84 -25.51 -11.80 -5.73
N VAL A 85 -26.05 -10.99 -4.81
CA VAL A 85 -25.90 -11.23 -3.38
C VAL A 85 -26.58 -12.53 -2.97
N ARG A 86 -25.87 -13.35 -2.17
CA ARG A 86 -26.41 -14.62 -1.66
C ARG A 86 -27.67 -14.40 -0.83
N ARG A 87 -28.69 -15.25 -1.01
CA ARG A 87 -29.95 -15.16 -0.26
C ARG A 87 -29.68 -15.15 1.27
N GLY A 88 -30.28 -14.19 1.97
CA GLY A 88 -30.13 -14.00 3.40
C GLY A 88 -28.93 -13.16 3.83
N GLU A 89 -28.03 -12.81 2.93
CA GLU A 89 -26.97 -11.83 3.18
C GLU A 89 -27.55 -10.42 3.05
N LYS A 90 -27.46 -9.63 4.11
CA LYS A 90 -27.94 -8.24 4.14
C LYS A 90 -26.83 -7.24 4.45
N THR A 91 -25.87 -7.64 5.25
CA THR A 91 -24.80 -6.76 5.75
C THR A 91 -23.96 -6.16 4.62
N ILE A 92 -23.76 -6.89 3.54
CA ILE A 92 -22.99 -6.42 2.38
C ILE A 92 -23.52 -5.09 1.80
N TYR A 93 -24.82 -4.84 1.90
CA TYR A 93 -25.46 -3.60 1.40
C TYR A 93 -25.13 -2.37 2.28
N ASP A 94 -24.65 -2.59 3.49
CA ASP A 94 -24.28 -1.51 4.42
C ASP A 94 -22.80 -1.18 4.35
N VAL A 95 -21.97 -2.03 3.73
CA VAL A 95 -20.54 -1.81 3.59
C VAL A 95 -20.27 -0.64 2.64
N THR A 96 -19.38 0.26 3.06
CA THR A 96 -18.96 1.44 2.30
C THR A 96 -17.49 1.35 1.91
N VAL A 97 -17.04 2.21 0.99
CA VAL A 97 -15.62 2.36 0.64
C VAL A 97 -14.79 2.68 1.89
N ARG A 98 -15.32 3.51 2.80
CA ARG A 98 -14.69 3.82 4.09
C ARG A 98 -14.36 2.56 4.89
N HIS A 99 -15.28 1.60 4.98
CA HIS A 99 -15.05 0.36 5.73
C HIS A 99 -13.90 -0.48 5.15
N LEU A 100 -13.71 -0.46 3.83
CA LEU A 100 -12.57 -1.12 3.20
C LEU A 100 -11.27 -0.42 3.56
N LEU A 101 -11.22 0.91 3.44
CA LEU A 101 -10.03 1.73 3.70
C LEU A 101 -9.61 1.76 5.18
N THR A 102 -10.56 1.60 6.10
CA THR A 102 -10.28 1.52 7.54
C THR A 102 -10.04 0.11 8.04
N MET A 103 -10.14 -0.91 7.18
CA MET A 103 -10.09 -2.32 7.59
C MET A 103 -11.15 -2.68 8.65
N THR A 104 -12.34 -2.09 8.55
CA THR A 104 -13.49 -2.37 9.45
C THR A 104 -14.64 -3.05 8.73
N ALA A 105 -14.45 -3.41 7.47
CA ALA A 105 -15.45 -4.17 6.73
C ALA A 105 -15.65 -5.56 7.35
N PRO A 106 -16.91 -6.01 7.48
CA PRO A 106 -17.20 -7.36 7.98
C PRO A 106 -16.89 -8.40 6.91
N TYR A 107 -16.31 -9.52 7.31
CA TYR A 107 -16.02 -10.64 6.42
C TYR A 107 -16.50 -11.97 7.01
N LYS A 108 -17.02 -12.83 6.15
CA LYS A 108 -17.46 -14.19 6.51
C LYS A 108 -16.26 -15.06 6.91
N GLY A 109 -16.40 -15.81 7.98
CA GLY A 109 -15.35 -16.70 8.48
C GLY A 109 -14.27 -16.00 9.32
N ARG A 110 -13.47 -16.81 10.03
CA ARG A 110 -12.41 -16.32 10.93
C ARG A 110 -11.11 -15.97 10.20
N SER A 111 -10.80 -16.66 9.09
CA SER A 111 -9.61 -16.46 8.28
C SER A 111 -9.99 -16.09 6.85
N GLU A 112 -9.07 -15.44 6.15
CA GLU A 112 -9.24 -15.11 4.74
C GLU A 112 -9.14 -16.38 3.88
N PRO A 113 -10.00 -16.53 2.86
CA PRO A 113 -10.05 -17.72 2.02
C PRO A 113 -9.03 -17.67 0.86
N TRP A 114 -7.73 -17.59 1.19
CA TRP A 114 -6.63 -17.42 0.24
C TRP A 114 -6.73 -18.35 -0.97
N LYS A 115 -6.84 -19.67 -0.73
CA LYS A 115 -6.94 -20.63 -1.83
C LYS A 115 -8.10 -20.31 -2.76
N LYS A 116 -9.27 -19.99 -2.20
CA LYS A 116 -10.48 -19.72 -3.00
C LYS A 116 -10.34 -18.46 -3.86
N VAL A 117 -9.77 -17.41 -3.29
CA VAL A 117 -9.59 -16.13 -4.01
C VAL A 117 -8.49 -16.26 -5.05
N CYS A 118 -7.30 -16.69 -4.66
CA CYS A 118 -6.13 -16.75 -5.52
C CYS A 118 -6.19 -17.83 -6.63
N THR A 119 -7.15 -18.76 -6.58
CA THR A 119 -7.43 -19.70 -7.67
C THR A 119 -8.70 -19.35 -8.46
N SER A 120 -9.36 -18.25 -8.13
CA SER A 120 -10.51 -17.74 -8.88
C SER A 120 -10.05 -17.05 -10.16
N SER A 121 -10.89 -17.04 -11.18
CA SER A 121 -10.69 -16.23 -12.39
C SER A 121 -11.04 -14.76 -12.22
N ASP A 122 -11.66 -14.37 -11.08
CA ASP A 122 -12.09 -13.01 -10.75
C ASP A 122 -11.94 -12.81 -9.23
N TRP A 123 -10.86 -12.14 -8.85
CA TRP A 123 -10.55 -11.96 -7.43
C TRP A 123 -11.43 -10.90 -6.76
N THR A 124 -11.89 -9.92 -7.50
CA THR A 124 -12.86 -8.93 -7.01
C THR A 124 -14.17 -9.61 -6.64
N LYS A 125 -14.72 -10.45 -7.53
CA LYS A 125 -15.92 -11.23 -7.25
C LYS A 125 -15.73 -12.20 -6.08
N ALA A 126 -14.60 -12.90 -6.04
CA ALA A 126 -14.29 -13.81 -4.94
C ALA A 126 -14.16 -13.07 -3.59
N ALA A 127 -13.65 -11.82 -3.58
CA ALA A 127 -13.63 -10.98 -2.39
C ALA A 127 -15.03 -10.49 -1.98
N LEU A 128 -15.90 -10.16 -2.93
CA LEU A 128 -17.32 -9.85 -2.67
C LEU A 128 -18.06 -11.06 -2.07
N ASP A 129 -17.77 -12.28 -2.52
CA ASP A 129 -18.34 -13.51 -1.94
C ASP A 129 -17.99 -13.69 -0.46
N PHE A 130 -16.84 -13.14 -0.05
CA PHE A 130 -16.34 -13.18 1.31
C PHE A 130 -16.84 -12.00 2.16
N LEU A 131 -17.19 -10.87 1.56
CA LEU A 131 -17.69 -9.67 2.24
C LEU A 131 -19.05 -9.91 2.91
N GLY A 132 -19.31 -9.25 4.05
CA GLY A 132 -20.56 -9.30 4.81
C GLY A 132 -20.53 -10.37 5.90
N GLY A 133 -21.71 -10.88 6.24
CA GLY A 133 -21.91 -11.90 7.26
C GLY A 133 -22.94 -11.52 8.31
N ARG A 134 -23.27 -12.47 9.19
CA ARG A 134 -24.36 -12.30 10.18
C ARG A 134 -24.02 -11.32 11.32
N GLY A 135 -22.75 -11.02 11.54
CA GLY A 135 -22.31 -10.16 12.63
C GLY A 135 -22.57 -8.67 12.44
N GLY A 136 -23.00 -8.26 11.23
CA GLY A 136 -23.16 -6.83 10.94
C GLY A 136 -21.80 -6.10 10.85
N ILE A 137 -21.86 -4.77 10.90
CA ILE A 137 -20.67 -3.90 10.92
C ILE A 137 -20.36 -3.56 12.39
N SER A 138 -19.26 -4.10 12.93
CA SER A 138 -18.85 -3.84 14.31
C SER A 138 -18.05 -2.55 14.49
N GLY A 139 -17.43 -2.06 13.42
CA GLY A 139 -16.42 -0.99 13.48
C GLY A 139 -15.05 -1.46 13.99
N GLU A 140 -14.89 -2.74 14.32
CA GLU A 140 -13.63 -3.30 14.80
C GLU A 140 -12.63 -3.49 13.65
N PHE A 141 -11.37 -3.20 13.94
CA PHE A 141 -10.27 -3.42 12.99
C PHE A 141 -10.07 -4.91 12.71
N ARG A 142 -10.10 -5.25 11.44
CA ARG A 142 -9.77 -6.59 10.96
C ARG A 142 -8.90 -6.49 9.71
N TYR A 143 -7.61 -6.71 9.87
CA TYR A 143 -6.69 -6.70 8.75
C TYR A 143 -7.10 -7.76 7.71
N ALA A 144 -7.42 -7.32 6.50
CA ALA A 144 -7.98 -8.17 5.45
C ALA A 144 -7.32 -7.86 4.10
N THR A 145 -6.31 -8.64 3.76
CA THR A 145 -5.56 -8.49 2.49
C THR A 145 -6.41 -8.82 1.26
N LEU A 146 -7.16 -9.92 1.33
CA LEU A 146 -8.05 -10.32 0.23
C LEU A 146 -9.35 -9.53 0.22
N GLY A 147 -9.85 -9.15 1.39
CA GLY A 147 -11.10 -8.41 1.50
C GLY A 147 -11.07 -7.05 0.83
N ILE A 148 -9.93 -6.37 0.86
CA ILE A 148 -9.76 -5.07 0.21
C ILE A 148 -9.51 -5.16 -1.31
N GLN A 149 -9.37 -6.36 -1.89
CA GLN A 149 -9.29 -6.55 -3.35
C GLN A 149 -10.43 -5.85 -4.09
N ILE A 150 -11.58 -5.72 -3.44
CA ILE A 150 -12.75 -5.00 -3.94
C ILE A 150 -12.44 -3.56 -4.36
N LEU A 151 -11.44 -2.89 -3.75
CA LEU A 151 -11.07 -1.51 -4.09
C LEU A 151 -10.57 -1.38 -5.54
N ALA A 152 -9.82 -2.34 -6.06
CA ALA A 152 -9.40 -2.34 -7.47
C ALA A 152 -10.63 -2.39 -8.39
N GLY A 153 -11.55 -3.32 -8.13
CA GLY A 153 -12.80 -3.41 -8.88
C GLY A 153 -13.69 -2.16 -8.76
N ILE A 154 -13.68 -1.47 -7.61
CA ILE A 154 -14.39 -0.19 -7.44
C ILE A 154 -13.76 0.87 -8.35
N ILE A 155 -12.42 1.00 -8.35
CA ILE A 155 -11.73 1.98 -9.19
C ILE A 155 -12.03 1.70 -10.66
N GLU A 156 -11.88 0.44 -11.13
CA GLU A 156 -12.14 0.09 -12.52
C GLU A 156 -13.57 0.43 -12.97
N ARG A 157 -14.55 0.12 -12.13
CA ARG A 157 -15.97 0.40 -12.45
C ARG A 157 -16.33 1.88 -12.35
N ALA A 158 -15.72 2.61 -11.41
CA ALA A 158 -15.98 4.03 -11.24
C ALA A 158 -15.30 4.89 -12.31
N THR A 159 -14.13 4.48 -12.80
CA THR A 159 -13.33 5.23 -13.77
C THR A 159 -13.53 4.74 -15.21
N GLU A 160 -14.17 3.57 -15.40
CA GLU A 160 -14.38 2.89 -16.69
C GLU A 160 -13.05 2.54 -17.39
N GLU A 161 -11.96 2.39 -16.63
CA GLU A 161 -10.64 1.99 -17.14
C GLU A 161 -9.98 0.96 -16.21
N LYS A 162 -8.96 0.24 -16.67
CA LYS A 162 -8.20 -0.67 -15.81
C LYS A 162 -7.49 0.09 -14.69
N CYS A 163 -7.47 -0.49 -13.51
CA CYS A 163 -6.85 0.15 -12.34
C CYS A 163 -5.37 0.50 -12.57
N ILE A 164 -4.64 -0.31 -13.33
CA ILE A 164 -3.25 -0.05 -13.70
C ILE A 164 -3.10 1.17 -14.62
N ASP A 165 -3.98 1.31 -15.62
CA ASP A 165 -3.97 2.44 -16.56
C ASP A 165 -4.31 3.74 -15.81
N PHE A 166 -5.31 3.67 -14.92
CA PHE A 166 -5.64 4.78 -14.04
C PHE A 166 -4.44 5.18 -13.16
N ALA A 167 -3.76 4.22 -12.55
CA ALA A 167 -2.58 4.46 -11.71
C ALA A 167 -1.42 5.06 -12.50
N ASN A 168 -1.10 4.50 -13.66
CA ASN A 168 -0.05 5.02 -14.54
C ASN A 168 -0.31 6.48 -14.91
N ARG A 169 -1.50 6.76 -15.44
CA ARG A 169 -1.87 8.08 -15.94
C ARG A 169 -1.98 9.14 -14.84
N THR A 170 -2.50 8.78 -13.68
CA THR A 170 -2.86 9.77 -12.65
C THR A 170 -1.88 9.87 -11.50
N LEU A 171 -1.04 8.86 -11.29
CA LEU A 171 -0.11 8.80 -10.16
C LEU A 171 1.34 8.55 -10.60
N PHE A 172 1.63 7.42 -11.26
CA PHE A 172 3.02 7.02 -11.49
C PHE A 172 3.74 7.95 -12.45
N ILE A 173 3.24 8.13 -13.67
CA ILE A 173 3.86 9.02 -14.67
C ILE A 173 4.00 10.45 -14.15
N PRO A 174 2.98 11.07 -13.52
CA PRO A 174 3.12 12.40 -12.93
C PRO A 174 4.18 12.54 -11.83
N LEU A 175 4.49 11.45 -11.11
CA LEU A 175 5.57 11.41 -10.11
C LEU A 175 6.94 11.07 -10.74
N GLY A 176 7.02 10.87 -12.07
CA GLY A 176 8.23 10.38 -12.73
C GLY A 176 8.61 8.97 -12.26
N ILE A 177 7.60 8.16 -11.89
CA ILE A 177 7.72 6.72 -11.69
C ILE A 177 7.48 6.05 -13.04
N PRO A 178 8.29 5.07 -13.46
CA PRO A 178 8.09 4.40 -14.75
C PRO A 178 6.71 3.76 -14.86
N GLU A 179 6.18 3.70 -16.08
CA GLU A 179 4.93 3.03 -16.38
C GLU A 179 4.98 1.55 -15.97
N HIS A 180 3.93 1.08 -15.31
CA HIS A 180 3.79 -0.30 -14.87
C HIS A 180 2.96 -1.10 -15.84
N THR A 181 3.34 -2.37 -16.01
CA THR A 181 2.60 -3.35 -16.80
C THR A 181 1.97 -4.42 -15.89
N ILE A 182 0.99 -5.12 -16.39
CA ILE A 182 0.40 -6.28 -15.71
C ILE A 182 1.44 -7.42 -15.66
N HIS A 183 1.57 -8.05 -14.51
CA HIS A 183 2.26 -9.34 -14.39
C HIS A 183 1.29 -10.45 -14.83
N GLY A 184 1.56 -11.05 -15.99
CA GLY A 184 0.59 -11.86 -16.73
C GLY A 184 0.51 -13.35 -16.34
N ASP A 185 1.37 -13.84 -15.44
CA ASP A 185 1.29 -15.25 -14.96
C ASP A 185 0.63 -15.27 -13.58
N SER A 186 -0.46 -16.03 -13.45
CA SER A 186 -1.20 -16.22 -12.20
C SER A 186 -1.20 -17.67 -11.72
N SER A 187 -0.24 -18.49 -12.19
CA SER A 187 -0.04 -19.84 -11.68
C SER A 187 0.30 -19.84 -10.20
N LYS A 188 0.04 -20.94 -9.51
CA LYS A 188 0.33 -21.05 -8.08
C LYS A 188 1.84 -20.95 -7.80
N GLU A 189 2.65 -21.50 -8.67
CA GLU A 189 4.09 -21.50 -8.61
C GLU A 189 4.62 -20.07 -8.78
N ASP A 190 4.09 -19.35 -9.74
CA ASP A 190 4.43 -17.96 -9.98
C ASP A 190 4.00 -17.04 -8.83
N GLN A 191 2.77 -17.21 -8.32
CA GLN A 191 2.30 -16.45 -7.14
C GLN A 191 3.25 -16.62 -5.96
N PHE A 192 3.73 -17.85 -5.71
CA PHE A 192 4.66 -18.14 -4.63
C PHE A 192 6.03 -17.49 -4.88
N ASP A 193 6.58 -17.61 -6.09
CA ASP A 193 7.86 -16.99 -6.45
C ASP A 193 7.80 -15.48 -6.37
N PHE A 194 6.70 -14.90 -6.87
CA PHE A 194 6.46 -13.46 -6.80
C PHE A 194 6.42 -12.97 -5.35
N PHE A 195 5.73 -13.69 -4.48
CA PHE A 195 5.64 -13.37 -3.06
C PHE A 195 6.99 -13.51 -2.34
N MET A 196 7.79 -14.52 -2.70
CA MET A 196 9.12 -14.74 -2.12
C MET A 196 10.13 -13.64 -2.44
N ASN A 197 9.90 -12.83 -3.47
CA ASN A 197 10.61 -11.58 -3.77
C ASN A 197 12.14 -11.68 -3.59
N LYS A 198 12.79 -12.58 -4.35
CA LYS A 198 14.21 -12.92 -4.15
C LYS A 198 15.18 -12.02 -4.90
N GLY A 199 14.71 -11.22 -5.86
CA GLY A 199 15.54 -10.39 -6.73
C GLY A 199 14.78 -9.21 -7.34
N PRO A 200 15.46 -8.39 -8.17
CA PRO A 200 14.83 -7.29 -8.89
C PRO A 200 13.69 -7.79 -9.79
N ARG A 201 12.65 -6.99 -9.87
CA ARG A 201 11.50 -7.18 -10.75
C ARG A 201 11.49 -6.15 -11.86
N LYS A 202 10.48 -6.23 -12.74
CA LYS A 202 10.16 -5.15 -13.70
C LYS A 202 9.23 -4.13 -13.01
N ASN A 203 8.96 -3.03 -13.69
CA ASN A 203 7.86 -2.14 -13.32
C ASN A 203 6.55 -2.86 -13.64
N GLU A 204 6.06 -3.64 -12.70
CA GLU A 204 4.91 -4.52 -12.89
C GLU A 204 4.01 -4.54 -11.64
N TRP A 205 2.76 -4.89 -11.86
CA TRP A 205 1.79 -5.07 -10.80
C TRP A 205 1.09 -6.41 -10.99
N TYR A 206 1.12 -7.25 -9.97
CA TYR A 206 0.48 -8.55 -9.98
C TYR A 206 -1.03 -8.41 -10.14
N SER A 207 -1.65 -9.26 -10.95
CA SER A 207 -3.09 -9.20 -11.23
C SER A 207 -3.77 -10.57 -11.12
N ASP A 208 -5.08 -10.57 -11.13
CA ASP A 208 -5.88 -11.75 -11.38
C ASP A 208 -5.95 -12.09 -12.90
N PRO A 209 -6.55 -13.23 -13.28
CA PRO A 209 -6.69 -13.61 -14.68
C PRO A 209 -7.55 -12.67 -15.56
N GLN A 210 -8.17 -11.64 -14.98
CA GLN A 210 -8.90 -10.59 -15.69
C GLN A 210 -8.13 -9.27 -15.78
N ASP A 211 -6.83 -9.29 -15.47
CA ASP A 211 -5.97 -8.11 -15.41
C ASP A 211 -6.41 -7.06 -14.38
N THR A 212 -7.15 -7.47 -13.35
CA THR A 212 -7.43 -6.61 -12.19
C THR A 212 -6.30 -6.73 -11.19
N VAL A 213 -5.58 -5.63 -10.93
CA VAL A 213 -4.41 -5.60 -10.05
C VAL A 213 -4.74 -5.97 -8.61
N THR A 214 -3.76 -6.55 -7.92
CA THR A 214 -3.87 -6.85 -6.49
C THR A 214 -3.82 -5.58 -5.65
N VAL A 215 -4.64 -5.51 -4.61
CA VAL A 215 -4.66 -4.37 -3.68
C VAL A 215 -3.78 -4.61 -2.46
N GLY A 216 -3.71 -5.85 -2.04
CA GLY A 216 -3.06 -6.21 -0.80
C GLY A 216 -1.54 -6.39 -0.86
N TRP A 217 -0.99 -6.57 -2.06
CA TRP A 217 0.40 -6.89 -2.37
C TRP A 217 0.65 -6.77 -3.88
N GLY A 218 1.86 -7.04 -4.36
CA GLY A 218 2.10 -7.29 -5.77
C GLY A 218 2.47 -6.09 -6.63
N LEU A 219 2.43 -4.87 -6.11
CA LEU A 219 3.01 -3.70 -6.77
C LEU A 219 4.52 -3.73 -6.62
N CYS A 220 5.25 -3.53 -7.71
CA CYS A 220 6.70 -3.47 -7.71
C CYS A 220 7.18 -2.03 -7.83
N LEU A 221 7.90 -1.55 -6.82
CA LEU A 221 8.45 -0.19 -6.75
C LEU A 221 9.88 -0.23 -6.24
N SER A 222 10.69 0.73 -6.62
CA SER A 222 12.03 0.95 -6.05
C SER A 222 11.96 1.77 -4.75
N GLY A 223 13.07 1.81 -3.99
CA GLY A 223 13.20 2.71 -2.85
C GLY A 223 13.02 4.17 -3.21
N ARG A 224 13.50 4.56 -4.41
CA ARG A 224 13.33 5.88 -5.01
C ARG A 224 11.85 6.20 -5.25
N ASP A 225 11.08 5.26 -5.78
CA ASP A 225 9.65 5.46 -6.05
C ASP A 225 8.86 5.60 -4.75
N LEU A 226 9.22 4.81 -3.72
CA LEU A 226 8.61 4.92 -2.39
C LEU A 226 8.87 6.30 -1.77
N SER A 227 10.09 6.83 -1.86
CA SER A 227 10.39 8.17 -1.33
C SER A 227 9.67 9.29 -2.08
N LYS A 228 9.47 9.17 -3.42
CA LYS A 228 8.66 10.11 -4.20
C LYS A 228 7.19 10.11 -3.78
N LEU A 229 6.60 8.91 -3.60
CA LEU A 229 5.23 8.77 -3.08
C LEU A 229 5.10 9.41 -1.70
N GLY A 230 6.06 9.18 -0.82
CA GLY A 230 6.08 9.80 0.50
C GLY A 230 6.28 11.32 0.45
N ALA A 231 7.13 11.83 -0.42
CA ALA A 231 7.34 13.28 -0.62
C ALA A 231 6.06 13.97 -1.14
N MET A 232 5.32 13.32 -2.03
CA MET A 232 4.02 13.80 -2.48
C MET A 232 3.01 13.85 -1.32
N VAL A 233 2.97 12.81 -0.48
CA VAL A 233 2.10 12.78 0.72
C VAL A 233 2.53 13.87 1.72
N LEU A 234 3.83 14.04 1.96
CA LEU A 234 4.41 15.06 2.83
C LEU A 234 3.99 16.47 2.39
N ASN A 235 4.00 16.72 1.09
CA ASN A 235 3.64 18.01 0.49
C ASN A 235 2.15 18.09 0.10
N GLU A 236 1.28 17.51 0.94
CA GLU A 236 -0.19 17.57 0.81
C GLU A 236 -0.71 17.26 -0.61
N GLY A 237 -0.11 16.27 -1.25
CA GLY A 237 -0.52 15.78 -2.57
C GLY A 237 0.11 16.52 -3.75
N ILE A 238 1.05 17.45 -3.51
CA ILE A 238 1.79 18.16 -4.56
C ILE A 238 3.12 17.45 -4.83
N TYR A 239 3.46 17.30 -6.10
CA TYR A 239 4.77 16.83 -6.54
C TYR A 239 5.23 17.60 -7.79
N ALA A 240 6.48 18.09 -7.79
CA ALA A 240 7.05 18.90 -8.87
C ALA A 240 6.11 20.05 -9.31
N GLY A 241 5.49 20.73 -8.34
CA GLY A 241 4.58 21.86 -8.55
C GLY A 241 3.20 21.49 -9.10
N LYS A 242 2.86 20.22 -9.21
CA LYS A 242 1.54 19.75 -9.67
C LYS A 242 0.76 19.09 -8.53
N GLN A 243 -0.53 19.43 -8.40
CA GLN A 243 -1.45 18.72 -7.51
C GLN A 243 -1.80 17.37 -8.15
N ILE A 244 -1.39 16.28 -7.50
CA ILE A 244 -1.64 14.90 -7.91
C ILE A 244 -2.94 14.38 -7.28
N VAL A 245 -3.11 14.66 -5.99
CA VAL A 245 -4.30 14.35 -5.20
C VAL A 245 -4.56 15.50 -4.24
N SER A 246 -5.80 15.79 -3.90
CA SER A 246 -6.15 16.95 -3.08
C SER A 246 -5.51 16.92 -1.69
N ALA A 247 -5.13 18.09 -1.17
CA ALA A 247 -4.65 18.23 0.21
C ALA A 247 -5.69 17.75 1.23
N GLU A 248 -6.97 17.97 0.93
CA GLU A 248 -8.07 17.50 1.77
C GLU A 248 -8.08 15.98 1.88
N TRP A 249 -7.88 15.26 0.76
CA TRP A 249 -7.79 13.81 0.81
C TRP A 249 -6.58 13.32 1.60
N ILE A 250 -5.40 13.92 1.39
CA ILE A 250 -4.19 13.55 2.15
C ILE A 250 -4.45 13.70 3.66
N ARG A 251 -5.05 14.82 4.09
CA ARG A 251 -5.39 15.01 5.50
C ARG A 251 -6.37 13.94 6.00
N GLN A 252 -7.43 13.65 5.24
CA GLN A 252 -8.39 12.62 5.60
C GLN A 252 -7.75 11.22 5.66
N MET A 253 -6.90 10.89 4.70
CA MET A 253 -6.19 9.61 4.61
C MET A 253 -5.29 9.38 5.83
N LEU A 254 -4.56 10.38 6.26
CA LEU A 254 -3.62 10.29 7.37
C LEU A 254 -4.28 10.47 8.75
N THR A 255 -5.49 11.02 8.82
CA THR A 255 -6.20 11.22 10.09
C THR A 255 -6.51 9.87 10.75
N PRO A 256 -6.03 9.62 11.98
CA PRO A 256 -6.32 8.39 12.70
C PRO A 256 -7.83 8.15 12.89
N ARG A 257 -8.25 6.92 12.67
CA ARG A 257 -9.63 6.45 12.85
C ARG A 257 -9.73 5.39 13.93
N LEU A 258 -8.64 4.64 14.11
CA LEU A 258 -8.56 3.48 14.98
C LEU A 258 -7.22 3.45 15.69
N LYS A 259 -7.20 3.01 16.93
CA LYS A 259 -5.99 2.61 17.64
C LYS A 259 -5.86 1.10 17.57
N LEU A 260 -4.72 0.63 17.08
CA LEU A 260 -4.46 -0.79 16.89
C LEU A 260 -3.90 -1.43 18.16
N GLY A 261 -4.09 -2.74 18.31
CA GLY A 261 -3.53 -3.50 19.43
C GLY A 261 -2.01 -3.73 19.30
N GLU A 262 -1.44 -4.34 20.33
CA GLU A 262 0.02 -4.61 20.45
C GLU A 262 0.61 -5.37 19.27
N ARG A 263 -0.16 -6.22 18.60
CA ARG A 263 0.27 -6.92 17.37
C ARG A 263 0.75 -5.97 16.27
N PHE A 264 0.26 -4.74 16.27
CA PHE A 264 0.61 -3.67 15.34
C PHE A 264 1.37 -2.53 16.05
N GLY A 265 2.09 -2.85 17.13
CA GLY A 265 2.87 -1.88 17.88
C GLY A 265 2.08 -0.77 18.56
N GLY A 266 0.76 -0.95 18.75
CA GLY A 266 -0.10 0.09 19.32
C GLY A 266 -0.30 1.32 18.43
N MET A 267 0.09 1.25 17.17
CA MET A 267 -0.02 2.36 16.20
C MET A 267 -1.47 2.77 15.99
N GLU A 268 -1.68 4.00 15.55
CA GLU A 268 -2.96 4.47 15.02
C GLU A 268 -3.07 4.18 13.53
N TYR A 269 -4.31 4.13 13.00
CA TYR A 269 -4.59 3.76 11.61
C TYR A 269 -5.61 4.70 10.98
N GLY A 270 -5.24 5.24 9.82
CA GLY A 270 -6.10 6.05 8.97
C GLY A 270 -6.72 5.24 7.82
N TYR A 271 -6.65 5.75 6.60
CA TYR A 271 -7.06 5.01 5.41
C TYR A 271 -5.85 4.27 4.81
N LEU A 272 -5.67 3.01 5.21
CA LEU A 272 -4.58 2.11 4.79
C LEU A 272 -3.16 2.64 5.09
N TRP A 273 -3.05 3.66 5.93
CA TRP A 273 -1.82 4.25 6.43
C TRP A 273 -1.76 4.15 7.95
N TYR A 274 -0.57 3.92 8.48
CA TYR A 274 -0.28 3.88 9.90
C TYR A 274 0.22 5.23 10.40
N LYS A 275 -0.10 5.55 11.65
CA LYS A 275 0.53 6.63 12.40
C LYS A 275 1.22 6.00 13.61
N PRO A 276 2.57 5.86 13.57
CA PRO A 276 3.33 5.14 14.59
C PRO A 276 3.26 5.75 16.00
N TYR A 277 3.10 7.05 16.10
CA TYR A 277 3.12 7.79 17.36
C TYR A 277 1.91 8.70 17.48
N GLU A 278 1.31 8.78 18.68
CA GLU A 278 0.16 9.65 18.94
C GLU A 278 0.55 11.14 18.89
N ASP A 279 1.73 11.48 19.39
CA ASP A 279 2.24 12.84 19.61
C ASP A 279 3.12 13.39 18.48
N LYS A 280 3.42 12.57 17.45
CA LYS A 280 4.25 13.00 16.31
C LYS A 280 3.47 12.91 14.99
N GLU A 281 3.76 13.85 14.10
CA GLU A 281 3.26 13.79 12.72
C GLU A 281 4.14 12.90 11.83
N VAL A 282 4.20 11.63 12.23
CA VAL A 282 4.89 10.56 11.52
C VAL A 282 3.86 9.59 10.98
N TYR A 283 3.96 9.26 9.70
CA TYR A 283 3.03 8.38 9.00
C TYR A 283 3.79 7.35 8.18
N ALA A 284 3.20 6.17 7.98
CA ALA A 284 3.84 5.11 7.23
C ALA A 284 2.84 4.24 6.45
N ALA A 285 3.20 3.88 5.21
CA ALA A 285 2.63 2.73 4.54
C ALA A 285 3.61 1.56 4.71
N ILE A 286 3.14 0.47 5.32
CA ILE A 286 4.00 -0.63 5.78
C ILE A 286 3.66 -1.91 5.02
N GLY A 287 4.70 -2.61 4.57
CA GLY A 287 4.62 -3.91 3.92
C GLY A 287 5.53 -4.95 4.57
N ASP A 288 5.15 -6.21 4.44
CA ASP A 288 5.95 -7.34 4.89
C ASP A 288 7.42 -7.20 4.49
N SER A 289 8.30 -7.79 5.30
CA SER A 289 9.76 -7.76 5.10
C SER A 289 10.38 -6.38 5.31
N GLY A 290 9.62 -5.44 5.89
CA GLY A 290 10.06 -4.10 6.22
C GLY A 290 10.11 -3.16 5.01
N ASN A 291 9.33 -3.43 3.96
CA ASN A 291 9.08 -2.44 2.93
C ASN A 291 8.26 -1.29 3.53
N ILE A 292 8.66 -0.04 3.28
CA ILE A 292 8.01 1.09 3.94
C ILE A 292 8.13 2.39 3.13
N ILE A 293 7.03 3.15 3.11
CA ILE A 293 7.06 4.59 2.90
C ILE A 293 6.94 5.22 4.29
N TYR A 294 7.94 5.96 4.70
CA TYR A 294 7.96 6.72 5.95
C TYR A 294 7.89 8.21 5.64
N VAL A 295 7.05 8.93 6.37
CA VAL A 295 6.85 10.38 6.23
C VAL A 295 6.92 11.03 7.61
N ASN A 296 7.78 12.04 7.77
CA ASN A 296 7.90 12.82 8.99
C ASN A 296 7.75 14.31 8.66
N LYS A 297 6.61 14.90 9.02
CA LYS A 297 6.29 16.28 8.71
C LYS A 297 7.18 17.28 9.45
N ALA A 298 7.54 16.99 10.69
CA ALA A 298 8.38 17.90 11.49
C ALA A 298 9.79 18.03 10.93
N LEU A 299 10.32 17.01 10.27
CA LEU A 299 11.64 17.00 9.65
C LEU A 299 11.61 17.33 8.15
N ASP A 300 10.42 17.50 7.59
CA ASP A 300 10.17 17.65 6.15
C ASP A 300 10.90 16.58 5.33
N ILE A 301 10.72 15.29 5.73
CA ILE A 301 11.44 14.17 5.13
C ILE A 301 10.52 12.99 4.82
N SER A 302 10.77 12.38 3.68
CA SER A 302 10.22 11.09 3.26
C SER A 302 11.35 10.07 3.07
N VAL A 303 11.16 8.85 3.55
CA VAL A 303 12.12 7.74 3.38
C VAL A 303 11.40 6.53 2.78
N GLY A 304 11.94 6.02 1.68
CA GLY A 304 11.53 4.75 1.08
C GLY A 304 12.57 3.66 1.38
N ILE A 305 12.15 2.53 1.94
CA ILE A 305 12.99 1.34 2.11
C ILE A 305 12.33 0.16 1.41
N THR A 306 13.12 -0.58 0.63
CA THR A 306 12.71 -1.85 0.04
C THR A 306 13.56 -3.00 0.59
N GLY A 307 12.99 -4.21 0.59
CA GLY A 307 13.68 -5.41 1.03
C GLY A 307 13.14 -6.68 0.37
N THR A 308 14.04 -7.66 0.19
CA THR A 308 13.65 -9.01 -0.21
C THR A 308 12.86 -9.70 0.90
N PHE A 309 12.21 -10.83 0.58
CA PHE A 309 11.41 -11.57 1.56
C PHE A 309 12.22 -11.95 2.81
N LYS A 310 11.75 -11.50 3.96
CA LYS A 310 12.25 -11.89 5.27
C LYS A 310 11.10 -11.91 6.28
N PRO A 311 10.75 -13.09 6.83
CA PRO A 311 9.62 -13.21 7.73
C PRO A 311 9.84 -12.45 9.04
N ARG A 312 8.72 -12.06 9.70
CA ARG A 312 8.69 -11.41 11.03
C ARG A 312 9.24 -9.97 11.10
N ILE A 313 9.50 -9.32 9.97
CA ILE A 313 9.78 -7.90 9.97
C ILE A 313 8.49 -7.18 9.58
N PHE A 314 7.87 -6.52 10.55
CA PHE A 314 6.62 -5.78 10.34
C PHE A 314 6.92 -4.39 9.78
N ASP A 315 7.75 -3.60 10.47
CA ASP A 315 8.09 -2.23 10.07
C ASP A 315 9.57 -1.91 10.28
N ARG A 316 9.95 -0.70 9.90
CA ARG A 316 11.31 -0.16 10.09
C ARG A 316 11.31 1.25 10.68
N VAL A 317 10.24 1.64 11.34
CA VAL A 317 10.11 2.99 11.90
C VAL A 317 11.25 3.29 12.87
N GLU A 318 11.47 2.39 13.82
CA GLU A 318 12.56 2.56 14.80
C GLU A 318 13.95 2.59 14.14
N PHE A 319 14.20 1.73 13.16
CA PHE A 319 15.44 1.70 12.40
C PHE A 319 15.66 3.02 11.63
N ILE A 320 14.62 3.55 11.02
CA ILE A 320 14.69 4.84 10.33
C ILE A 320 15.02 5.94 11.33
N GLU A 321 14.34 6.05 12.46
CA GLU A 321 14.53 7.13 13.42
C GLU A 321 15.86 7.05 14.17
N LYS A 322 16.33 5.84 14.53
CA LYS A 322 17.55 5.67 15.33
C LYS A 322 18.83 5.51 14.50
N THR A 323 18.70 5.12 13.24
CA THR A 323 19.86 4.80 12.40
C THR A 323 19.88 5.60 11.11
N VAL A 324 18.83 5.55 10.29
CA VAL A 324 18.85 6.22 8.98
C VAL A 324 18.88 7.74 9.13
N LEU A 325 17.91 8.32 9.85
CA LEU A 325 17.83 9.78 10.01
C LEU A 325 19.10 10.40 10.63
N PRO A 326 19.69 9.85 11.72
CA PRO A 326 20.93 10.38 12.26
C PRO A 326 22.15 10.24 11.34
N SER A 327 22.07 9.43 10.29
CA SER A 327 23.15 9.24 9.32
C SER A 327 23.07 10.20 8.13
N ILE A 328 21.87 10.71 7.82
CA ILE A 328 21.61 11.50 6.62
C ILE A 328 21.21 12.95 6.93
N LEU A 329 20.93 13.27 8.19
CA LEU A 329 20.66 14.62 8.70
C LEU A 329 21.87 15.19 9.43
#